data_a8f3181ed4dd672d832d9757348dbddd
#
_entry.id   a8f3181ed4dd672d832d9757348dbddd
#
_cell.length_a   1.000
_cell.length_b   1.000
_cell.length_c   1.000
_cell.angle_alpha   90.00
_cell.angle_beta   90.00
_cell.angle_gamma   90.00
#
_symmetry.space_group_name_H-M   'P 1'
#
loop_
_entity.id
_entity.type
_entity.pdbx_description
1 polymer ?
#
loop_
_entity_poly.entity_id
_entity_poly.type
_entity_poly.pdbx_seq_one_letter_code
_entity_poly.pdbx_strand_id
1 'polypeptide(L)'
;MKYYLVGYMYSGKSTFGRKLAEEKALEFLDLDRAFEERYHYTVPRFFATFGEQAFRQLETQLLHTTAALDNVVIATGGGTPCHSGNMDFILAQGTAIYLRMSVDDLVARALRSRNPRPLMQGLSEADMRAKISAQLKEREEVYLRAPVILDGLNPTVAF
;
A
#
# COMPACT_ATOMS: atom_id res chain seq x y z
N MET A 1 -14.71 8.71 -10.74
CA MET A 1 -14.48 7.62 -9.76
C MET A 1 -13.02 7.55 -9.34
N LYS A 2 -12.77 7.49 -8.07
CA LYS A 2 -11.41 7.41 -7.55
C LYS A 2 -11.36 6.40 -6.40
N TYR A 3 -10.49 5.40 -6.53
CA TYR A 3 -10.32 4.35 -5.52
C TYR A 3 -8.90 4.37 -4.99
N TYR A 4 -8.75 4.22 -3.68
CA TYR A 4 -7.46 4.05 -3.03
C TYR A 4 -7.39 2.67 -2.40
N LEU A 5 -6.38 1.90 -2.77
CA LEU A 5 -6.15 0.58 -2.19
C LEU A 5 -5.20 0.70 -1.01
N VAL A 6 -5.63 0.25 0.15
CA VAL A 6 -4.83 0.24 1.37
C VAL A 6 -4.68 -1.19 1.88
N GLY A 7 -3.65 -1.42 2.64
CA GLY A 7 -3.34 -2.74 3.18
C GLY A 7 -1.84 -2.94 3.34
N TYR A 8 -1.48 -4.00 4.04
CA TYR A 8 -0.08 -4.32 4.32
C TYR A 8 0.66 -4.63 3.03
N MET A 9 1.99 -4.41 3.02
CA MET A 9 2.80 -4.87 1.90
C MET A 9 2.58 -6.37 1.69
N TYR A 10 2.71 -6.87 0.47
CA TYR A 10 2.40 -8.24 0.06
C TYR A 10 0.90 -8.59 -0.03
N SER A 11 -0.02 -7.68 0.30
CA SER A 11 -1.46 -7.97 0.22
C SER A 11 -2.02 -7.97 -1.21
N GLY A 12 -1.20 -7.60 -2.21
CA GLY A 12 -1.60 -7.68 -3.62
C GLY A 12 -2.26 -6.43 -4.17
N LYS A 13 -2.02 -5.27 -3.57
CA LYS A 13 -2.64 -4.01 -3.98
C LYS A 13 -2.38 -3.66 -5.45
N SER A 14 -1.15 -3.79 -5.92
CA SER A 14 -0.82 -3.45 -7.32
C SER A 14 -1.49 -4.39 -8.30
N THR A 15 -1.48 -5.69 -8.04
CA THR A 15 -2.12 -6.68 -8.90
C THR A 15 -3.63 -6.48 -8.97
N PHE A 16 -4.27 -6.36 -7.81
CA PHE A 16 -5.72 -6.11 -7.76
C PHE A 16 -6.07 -4.75 -8.34
N GLY A 17 -5.25 -3.74 -8.08
CA GLY A 17 -5.49 -2.39 -8.59
C GLY A 17 -5.54 -2.32 -10.11
N ARG A 18 -4.61 -3.01 -10.77
CA ARG A 18 -4.62 -3.09 -12.25
C ARG A 18 -5.88 -3.78 -12.75
N LYS A 19 -6.27 -4.88 -12.11
CA LYS A 19 -7.48 -5.61 -12.47
C LYS A 19 -8.73 -4.75 -12.27
N LEU A 20 -8.83 -4.06 -11.16
CA LEU A 20 -9.97 -3.19 -10.86
C LEU A 20 -10.05 -2.05 -11.88
N ALA A 21 -8.92 -1.43 -12.20
CA ALA A 21 -8.85 -0.34 -13.17
C ALA A 21 -9.31 -0.82 -14.56
N GLU A 22 -8.85 -1.99 -14.98
CA GLU A 22 -9.25 -2.58 -16.26
C GLU A 22 -10.75 -2.86 -16.30
N GLU A 23 -11.29 -3.50 -15.26
CA GLU A 23 -12.72 -3.85 -15.19
C GLU A 23 -13.63 -2.62 -15.17
N LYS A 24 -13.19 -1.53 -14.58
CA LYS A 24 -13.98 -0.29 -14.48
C LYS A 24 -13.60 0.77 -15.51
N ALA A 25 -12.71 0.44 -16.45
CA ALA A 25 -12.20 1.37 -17.46
C ALA A 25 -11.59 2.64 -16.85
N LEU A 26 -10.79 2.48 -15.82
CA LEU A 26 -10.08 3.54 -15.11
C LEU A 26 -8.59 3.45 -15.35
N GLU A 27 -7.88 4.53 -15.09
CA GLU A 27 -6.42 4.50 -15.05
C GLU A 27 -5.92 3.85 -13.76
N PHE A 28 -4.68 3.36 -13.78
CA PHE A 28 -4.03 2.79 -12.60
C PHE A 28 -2.77 3.57 -12.26
N LEU A 29 -2.62 3.92 -10.97
CA LEU A 29 -1.43 4.58 -10.44
C LEU A 29 -0.91 3.80 -9.23
N ASP A 30 0.36 3.40 -9.30
CA ASP A 30 1.08 2.84 -8.15
C ASP A 30 1.94 3.94 -7.55
N LEU A 31 1.67 4.31 -6.29
CA LEU A 31 2.38 5.43 -5.66
C LEU A 31 3.86 5.15 -5.42
N ASP A 32 4.23 3.91 -5.10
CA ASP A 32 5.65 3.56 -4.93
C ASP A 32 6.40 3.73 -6.26
N ARG A 33 5.79 3.29 -7.34
CA ARG A 33 6.38 3.45 -8.67
C ARG A 33 6.44 4.90 -9.10
N ALA A 34 5.40 5.66 -8.83
CA ALA A 34 5.39 7.10 -9.11
C ALA A 34 6.48 7.83 -8.33
N PHE A 35 6.71 7.42 -7.09
CA PHE A 35 7.80 7.94 -6.27
C PHE A 35 9.15 7.68 -6.93
N GLU A 36 9.38 6.46 -7.37
CA GLU A 36 10.64 6.07 -8.00
C GLU A 36 10.89 6.82 -9.32
N GLU A 37 9.87 7.02 -10.11
CA GLU A 37 9.95 7.79 -11.35
C GLU A 37 10.24 9.26 -11.11
N ARG A 38 9.63 9.84 -10.06
CA ARG A 38 9.78 11.27 -9.77
C ARG A 38 11.12 11.62 -9.15
N TYR A 39 11.59 10.81 -8.20
CA TYR A 39 12.79 11.12 -7.42
C TYR A 39 14.03 10.38 -7.87
N HIS A 40 13.92 9.46 -8.83
CA HIS A 40 15.03 8.69 -9.41
C HIS A 40 15.79 7.84 -8.38
N TYR A 41 15.07 7.39 -7.34
CA TYR A 41 15.54 6.43 -6.35
C TYR A 41 14.51 5.32 -6.23
N THR A 42 14.98 4.08 -6.05
CA THR A 42 14.06 3.04 -5.58
C THR A 42 13.64 3.38 -4.14
N VAL A 43 12.45 2.96 -3.73
CA VAL A 43 11.99 3.20 -2.35
C VAL A 43 12.99 2.63 -1.34
N PRO A 44 13.50 1.38 -1.48
CA PRO A 44 14.51 0.86 -0.55
C PRO A 44 15.76 1.73 -0.46
N ARG A 45 16.27 2.19 -1.60
CA ARG A 45 17.47 3.01 -1.64
C ARG A 45 17.26 4.39 -1.02
N PHE A 46 16.10 4.99 -1.26
CA PHE A 46 15.76 6.28 -0.66
C PHE A 46 15.70 6.16 0.87
N PHE A 47 15.05 5.13 1.37
CA PHE A 47 14.97 4.83 2.78
C PHE A 47 16.35 4.69 3.42
N ALA A 48 17.22 3.89 2.79
CA ALA A 48 18.58 3.66 3.30
C ALA A 48 19.43 4.91 3.29
N THR A 49 19.22 5.80 2.31
CA THR A 49 20.03 7.01 2.13
C THR A 49 19.56 8.18 2.99
N PHE A 50 18.24 8.42 3.02
CA PHE A 50 17.65 9.62 3.62
C PHE A 50 16.81 9.37 4.86
N GLY A 51 16.47 8.12 5.15
CA GLY A 51 15.68 7.73 6.31
C GLY A 51 14.18 7.77 6.12
N GLU A 52 13.46 7.23 7.10
CA GLU A 52 12.01 7.09 7.04
C GLU A 52 11.28 8.43 7.03
N GLN A 53 11.71 9.36 7.88
CA GLN A 53 11.02 10.65 7.99
C GLN A 53 11.03 11.41 6.67
N ALA A 54 12.17 11.47 5.99
CA ALA A 54 12.28 12.12 4.69
C ALA A 54 11.40 11.43 3.65
N PHE A 55 11.38 10.09 3.66
CA PHE A 55 10.53 9.31 2.77
C PHE A 55 9.04 9.64 3.02
N ARG A 56 8.58 9.64 4.27
CA ARG A 56 7.18 9.89 4.61
C ARG A 56 6.73 11.28 4.21
N GLN A 57 7.62 12.28 4.30
CA GLN A 57 7.30 13.64 3.85
C GLN A 57 7.04 13.69 2.34
N LEU A 58 7.92 13.08 1.55
CA LEU A 58 7.76 13.05 0.09
C LEU A 58 6.60 12.16 -0.34
N GLU A 59 6.39 11.04 0.33
CA GLU A 59 5.26 10.15 0.08
C GLU A 59 3.93 10.89 0.29
N THR A 60 3.81 11.64 1.37
CA THR A 60 2.61 12.44 1.67
C THR A 60 2.38 13.51 0.61
N GLN A 61 3.44 14.22 0.19
CA GLN A 61 3.33 15.21 -0.88
C GLN A 61 2.85 14.58 -2.18
N LEU A 62 3.40 13.43 -2.51
CA LEU A 62 3.01 12.69 -3.72
C LEU A 62 1.55 12.21 -3.65
N LEU A 63 1.14 11.70 -2.49
CA LEU A 63 -0.26 11.31 -2.28
C LEU A 63 -1.20 12.50 -2.52
N HIS A 64 -0.85 13.68 -2.01
CA HIS A 64 -1.68 14.87 -2.16
C HIS A 64 -1.82 15.32 -3.62
N THR A 65 -0.86 14.99 -4.49
CA THR A 65 -1.01 15.29 -5.93
C THR A 65 -2.16 14.54 -6.57
N THR A 66 -2.61 13.43 -5.98
CA THR A 66 -3.72 12.65 -6.51
C THR A 66 -5.07 13.35 -6.37
N ALA A 67 -5.14 14.43 -5.59
CA ALA A 67 -6.36 15.26 -5.51
C ALA A 67 -6.78 15.81 -6.88
N ALA A 68 -5.81 16.08 -7.75
CA ALA A 68 -6.05 16.58 -9.10
C ALA A 68 -6.47 15.53 -10.12
N LEU A 69 -6.38 14.26 -9.74
CA LEU A 69 -6.72 13.14 -10.63
C LEU A 69 -8.17 12.71 -10.46
N ASP A 70 -8.73 12.14 -11.53
CA ASP A 70 -10.06 11.52 -11.51
C ASP A 70 -10.03 10.24 -12.35
N ASN A 71 -11.05 9.38 -12.18
CA ASN A 71 -11.17 8.13 -12.93
C ASN A 71 -9.91 7.27 -12.83
N VAL A 72 -9.47 7.01 -11.60
CA VAL A 72 -8.20 6.34 -11.33
C VAL A 72 -8.31 5.41 -10.13
N VAL A 73 -7.58 4.31 -10.19
CA VAL A 73 -7.31 3.42 -9.05
C VAL A 73 -5.88 3.66 -8.58
N ILE A 74 -5.71 3.97 -7.32
CA ILE A 74 -4.42 4.32 -6.73
C ILE A 74 -4.03 3.26 -5.70
N ALA A 75 -2.93 2.55 -5.95
CA ALA A 75 -2.35 1.64 -4.98
C ALA A 75 -1.39 2.41 -4.10
N THR A 76 -1.65 2.45 -2.80
CA THR A 76 -0.79 3.13 -1.82
C THR A 76 0.25 2.17 -1.27
N GLY A 77 1.33 2.70 -0.70
CA GLY A 77 2.28 1.90 0.05
C GLY A 77 1.68 1.41 1.37
N GLY A 78 2.27 0.36 1.94
CA GLY A 78 1.73 -0.26 3.16
C GLY A 78 1.61 0.70 4.34
N GLY A 79 2.55 1.62 4.48
CA GLY A 79 2.52 2.61 5.56
C GLY A 79 1.90 3.95 5.17
N THR A 80 1.60 4.17 3.90
CA THR A 80 1.10 5.47 3.41
C THR A 80 -0.08 6.00 4.22
N PRO A 81 -1.16 5.21 4.44
CA PRO A 81 -2.33 5.74 5.15
C PRO A 81 -2.10 5.99 6.63
N CYS A 82 -1.04 5.44 7.20
CA CYS A 82 -0.78 5.45 8.65
C CYS A 82 0.02 6.67 9.11
N HIS A 83 0.42 7.57 8.22
CA HIS A 83 1.25 8.73 8.53
C HIS A 83 0.56 10.04 8.13
N SER A 84 0.84 11.10 8.87
CA SER A 84 0.50 12.49 8.51
C SER A 84 -0.97 12.72 8.18
N GLY A 85 -1.89 11.98 8.79
CA GLY A 85 -3.32 12.11 8.52
C GLY A 85 -3.72 11.66 7.12
N ASN A 86 -2.89 10.86 6.45
CA ASN A 86 -3.12 10.46 5.06
C ASN A 86 -4.42 9.69 4.86
N MET A 87 -4.86 8.91 5.85
CA MET A 87 -6.14 8.20 5.73
C MET A 87 -7.33 9.17 5.66
N ASP A 88 -7.28 10.26 6.40
CA ASP A 88 -8.32 11.31 6.30
C ASP A 88 -8.36 11.90 4.90
N PHE A 89 -7.21 12.19 4.33
CA PHE A 89 -7.10 12.67 2.94
C PHE A 89 -7.70 11.66 1.96
N ILE A 90 -7.33 10.39 2.09
CA ILE A 90 -7.83 9.31 1.22
C ILE A 90 -9.35 9.22 1.27
N LEU A 91 -9.90 9.21 2.48
CA LEU A 91 -11.36 9.11 2.67
C LEU A 91 -12.11 10.32 2.12
N ALA A 92 -11.49 11.49 2.16
CA ALA A 92 -12.09 12.71 1.61
C ALA A 92 -12.03 12.75 0.07
N GLN A 93 -11.03 12.10 -0.53
CA GLN A 93 -10.79 12.16 -1.97
C GLN A 93 -11.48 11.07 -2.78
N GLY A 94 -11.71 9.91 -2.20
CA GLY A 94 -12.26 8.79 -2.95
C GLY A 94 -12.73 7.67 -2.05
N THR A 95 -12.90 6.48 -2.64
CA THR A 95 -13.31 5.29 -1.91
C THR A 95 -12.08 4.46 -1.56
N ALA A 96 -11.85 4.26 -0.28
CA ALA A 96 -10.77 3.41 0.19
C ALA A 96 -11.22 1.94 0.20
N ILE A 97 -10.35 1.06 -0.25
CA ILE A 97 -10.56 -0.39 -0.26
C ILE A 97 -9.41 -1.02 0.49
N TYR A 98 -9.72 -1.74 1.56
CA TYR A 98 -8.73 -2.49 2.33
C TYR A 98 -8.64 -3.92 1.82
N LEU A 99 -7.48 -4.32 1.33
CA LEU A 99 -7.17 -5.71 1.01
C LEU A 99 -6.63 -6.38 2.27
N ARG A 100 -7.49 -7.10 2.96
CA ARG A 100 -7.18 -7.71 4.25
C ARG A 100 -6.60 -9.11 4.08
N MET A 101 -5.50 -9.39 4.78
CA MET A 101 -4.88 -10.71 4.81
C MET A 101 -4.43 -11.04 6.23
N SER A 102 -4.47 -12.32 6.57
CA SER A 102 -3.94 -12.81 7.84
C SER A 102 -2.42 -12.68 7.88
N VAL A 103 -1.85 -12.69 9.08
CA VAL A 103 -0.39 -12.72 9.26
C VAL A 103 0.21 -13.94 8.56
N ASP A 104 -0.42 -15.12 8.68
CA ASP A 104 0.08 -16.34 8.04
C ASP A 104 0.17 -16.19 6.52
N ASP A 105 -0.85 -15.62 5.89
CA ASP A 105 -0.86 -15.43 4.45
C ASP A 105 0.16 -14.38 4.00
N LEU A 106 0.33 -13.31 4.78
CA LEU A 106 1.33 -12.29 4.50
C LEU A 106 2.74 -12.85 4.61
N VAL A 107 3.02 -13.67 5.63
CA VAL A 107 4.31 -14.34 5.79
C VAL A 107 4.58 -15.27 4.61
N ALA A 108 3.58 -16.06 4.20
CA ALA A 108 3.72 -16.97 3.06
C ALA A 108 4.06 -16.21 1.78
N ARG A 109 3.43 -15.08 1.54
CA ARG A 109 3.74 -14.24 0.37
C ARG A 109 5.11 -13.60 0.47
N ALA A 110 5.49 -13.11 1.64
CA ALA A 110 6.81 -12.52 1.86
C ALA A 110 7.94 -13.51 1.58
N LEU A 111 7.77 -14.76 2.01
CA LEU A 111 8.75 -15.83 1.78
C LEU A 111 8.89 -16.18 0.29
N ARG A 112 7.84 -16.02 -0.49
CA ARG A 112 7.85 -16.28 -1.93
C ARG A 112 8.28 -15.08 -2.77
N SER A 113 8.43 -13.91 -2.16
CA SER A 113 8.78 -12.69 -2.88
C SER A 113 10.22 -12.73 -3.36
N ARG A 114 10.44 -12.43 -4.66
CA ARG A 114 11.78 -12.31 -5.26
C ARG A 114 12.40 -10.95 -4.95
N ASN A 115 11.59 -9.95 -4.63
CA ASN A 115 12.02 -8.61 -4.30
C ASN A 115 11.59 -8.31 -2.87
N PRO A 116 12.34 -8.77 -1.86
CA PRO A 116 11.97 -8.52 -0.47
C PRO A 116 11.94 -7.03 -0.17
N ARG A 117 10.94 -6.62 0.60
CA ARG A 117 10.85 -5.23 1.04
C ARG A 117 12.02 -4.89 1.96
N PRO A 118 12.48 -3.62 2.01
CA PRO A 118 13.67 -3.25 2.78
C PRO A 118 13.64 -3.72 4.24
N LEU A 119 12.48 -3.61 4.86
CA LEU A 119 12.31 -3.97 6.26
C LEU A 119 12.29 -5.48 6.51
N MET A 120 12.23 -6.29 5.45
CA MET A 120 12.16 -7.76 5.54
C MET A 120 13.45 -8.45 5.12
N GLN A 121 14.43 -7.72 4.59
CA GLN A 121 15.68 -8.30 4.12
C GLN A 121 16.47 -8.91 5.27
N GLY A 122 16.97 -10.13 5.05
CA GLY A 122 17.83 -10.81 6.01
C GLY A 122 17.13 -11.35 7.24
N LEU A 123 15.80 -11.26 7.33
CA LEU A 123 15.06 -11.77 8.48
C LEU A 123 14.78 -13.27 8.35
N SER A 124 14.85 -14.00 9.47
CA SER A 124 14.33 -15.36 9.56
C SER A 124 12.80 -15.34 9.42
N GLU A 125 12.20 -16.51 9.15
CA GLU A 125 10.75 -16.63 9.11
C GLU A 125 10.10 -16.21 10.43
N ALA A 126 10.68 -16.61 11.56
CA ALA A 126 10.16 -16.25 12.88
C ALA A 126 10.22 -14.73 13.12
N ASP A 127 11.33 -14.10 12.75
CA ASP A 127 11.49 -12.64 12.88
C ASP A 127 10.57 -11.89 11.93
N MET A 128 10.41 -12.39 10.72
CA MET A 128 9.50 -11.83 9.73
C MET A 128 8.06 -11.88 10.23
N ARG A 129 7.63 -13.01 10.77
CA ARG A 129 6.30 -13.19 11.36
C ARG A 129 6.06 -12.22 12.51
N ALA A 130 7.03 -12.11 13.42
CA ALA A 130 6.93 -11.20 14.56
C ALA A 130 6.78 -9.74 14.08
N LYS A 131 7.55 -9.35 13.08
CA LYS A 131 7.51 -8.00 12.53
C LYS A 131 6.19 -7.71 11.82
N ILE A 132 5.73 -8.61 10.97
CA ILE A 132 4.44 -8.46 10.27
C ILE A 132 3.30 -8.38 11.29
N SER A 133 3.30 -9.26 12.28
CA SER A 133 2.27 -9.28 13.33
C SER A 133 2.22 -7.96 14.10
N ALA A 134 3.38 -7.44 14.51
CA ALA A 134 3.47 -6.20 15.24
C ALA A 134 3.02 -4.99 14.40
N GLN A 135 3.49 -4.91 13.17
CA GLN A 135 3.13 -3.81 12.28
C GLN A 135 1.66 -3.85 11.87
N LEU A 136 1.13 -5.03 11.58
CA LEU A 136 -0.28 -5.17 11.22
C LEU A 136 -1.18 -4.78 12.39
N LYS A 137 -0.84 -5.21 13.61
CA LYS A 137 -1.58 -4.83 14.82
C LYS A 137 -1.62 -3.31 14.98
N GLU A 138 -0.51 -2.64 14.69
CA GLU A 138 -0.39 -1.19 14.80
C GLU A 138 -1.16 -0.45 13.71
N ARG A 139 -1.19 -1.00 12.49
CA ARG A 139 -1.75 -0.35 11.30
C ARG A 139 -3.20 -0.72 11.01
N GLU A 140 -3.68 -1.87 11.45
CA GLU A 140 -4.99 -2.41 11.07
C GLU A 140 -6.14 -1.46 11.43
N GLU A 141 -6.04 -0.77 12.55
CA GLU A 141 -7.06 0.20 12.95
C GLU A 141 -7.27 1.28 11.89
N VAL A 142 -6.18 1.72 11.26
CA VAL A 142 -6.24 2.70 10.18
C VAL A 142 -6.85 2.06 8.92
N TYR A 143 -6.38 0.88 8.55
CA TYR A 143 -6.90 0.18 7.35
C TYR A 143 -8.41 -0.10 7.46
N LEU A 144 -8.88 -0.46 8.66
CA LEU A 144 -10.29 -0.78 8.89
C LEU A 144 -11.23 0.44 8.76
N ARG A 145 -10.68 1.63 8.64
CA ARG A 145 -11.49 2.82 8.33
C ARG A 145 -12.00 2.82 6.90
N ALA A 146 -11.44 1.98 6.03
CA ALA A 146 -11.91 1.85 4.65
C ALA A 146 -13.34 1.31 4.62
N PRO A 147 -14.25 1.92 3.83
CA PRO A 147 -15.64 1.47 3.76
C PRO A 147 -15.81 0.14 3.02
N VAL A 148 -14.83 -0.24 2.19
CA VAL A 148 -14.83 -1.51 1.48
C VAL A 148 -13.67 -2.35 1.99
N ILE A 149 -13.97 -3.56 2.47
CA ILE A 149 -12.97 -4.51 2.96
C ILE A 149 -13.11 -5.79 2.13
N LEU A 150 -12.04 -6.17 1.45
CA LEU A 150 -12.00 -7.36 0.62
C LEU A 150 -10.99 -8.36 1.15
N ASP A 151 -11.25 -9.65 0.92
CA ASP A 151 -10.28 -10.70 1.20
C ASP A 151 -9.12 -10.58 0.21
N GLY A 152 -7.91 -10.31 0.73
CA GLY A 152 -6.72 -10.14 -0.10
C GLY A 152 -6.31 -11.39 -0.87
N LEU A 153 -6.73 -12.59 -0.41
CA LEU A 153 -6.48 -13.85 -1.13
C LEU A 153 -7.38 -14.01 -2.33
N ASN A 154 -8.58 -13.47 -2.28
CA ASN A 154 -9.57 -13.62 -3.35
C ASN A 154 -10.40 -12.36 -3.49
N PRO A 155 -9.79 -11.22 -3.86
CA PRO A 155 -10.52 -9.97 -3.97
C PRO A 155 -11.45 -9.97 -5.18
N THR A 156 -12.60 -9.33 -5.04
CA THR A 156 -13.58 -9.22 -6.10
C THR A 156 -13.78 -7.76 -6.52
N VAL A 157 -14.00 -7.54 -7.81
CA VAL A 157 -14.33 -6.21 -8.34
C VAL A 157 -15.83 -5.88 -8.24
N ALA A 158 -16.64 -6.82 -7.79
CA ALA A 158 -18.10 -6.69 -7.66
C ALA A 158 -18.45 -6.05 -6.31
N PHE A 159 -18.40 -4.73 -6.26
CA PHE A 159 -18.78 -3.97 -5.06
C PHE A 159 -19.32 -2.59 -5.40
#